data_5ba1197205e54c60fe62e4ca748f2c59
#
_entry.id   5ba1197205e54c60fe62e4ca748f2c59
#
_cell.length_a   1.000
_cell.length_b   1.000
_cell.length_c   1.000
_cell.angle_alpha   90.00
_cell.angle_beta   90.00
_cell.angle_gamma   90.00
#
_symmetry.space_group_name_H-M   'P 1'
#
loop_
_entity.id
_entity.type
_entity.pdbx_description
1 polymer ?
#
loop_
_entity_poly.entity_id
_entity_poly.type
_entity_poly.pdbx_seq_one_letter_code
_entity_poly.pdbx_strand_id
1 'polypeptide(L)'
;MISEMSNSVQFRRFGNIMTDGSTNTVYFSELLLQRCPMLYQHLARELTVNNICHFLLKNTKDIWCRDYMPIQIDKKQFVCYKYNPDYLQTKYYRRTITDVRNMEYFISLQQECEIISLDL
;
A
#
# COMPACT_ATOMS: atom_id res chain seq x y z
N MET A 1 2.61 -6.93 5.39
CA MET A 1 3.94 -6.26 5.33
C MET A 1 4.20 -5.66 3.97
N ILE A 2 3.84 -6.35 2.91
CA ILE A 2 4.02 -5.90 1.53
C ILE A 2 2.66 -5.61 0.92
N SER A 3 2.55 -4.53 0.15
CA SER A 3 1.39 -4.25 -0.67
C SER A 3 1.82 -4.00 -2.11
N GLU A 4 1.15 -4.61 -3.05
CA GLU A 4 1.46 -4.53 -4.46
C GLU A 4 0.37 -3.77 -5.20
N MET A 5 0.79 -2.90 -6.13
CA MET A 5 -0.13 -2.13 -6.95
C MET A 5 0.33 -2.10 -8.40
N SER A 6 -0.62 -2.09 -9.31
CA SER A 6 -0.35 -2.03 -10.73
C SER A 6 -0.48 -0.60 -11.24
N ASN A 7 0.48 -0.20 -12.10
CA ASN A 7 0.34 0.99 -12.93
C ASN A 7 0.40 0.64 -14.43
N SER A 8 0.33 -0.63 -14.76
CA SER A 8 0.30 -1.09 -16.13
C SER A 8 -1.08 -0.90 -16.76
N VAL A 9 -1.14 -0.92 -18.09
CA VAL A 9 -2.41 -0.87 -18.81
C VAL A 9 -3.06 -2.23 -18.77
N GLN A 10 -3.97 -2.41 -17.84
CA GLN A 10 -4.78 -3.60 -17.72
C GLN A 10 -6.21 -3.26 -18.10
N PHE A 11 -6.70 -3.90 -19.12
CA PHE A 11 -8.06 -3.69 -19.54
C PHE A 11 -9.00 -4.53 -18.69
N ARG A 12 -9.99 -3.89 -18.08
CA ARG A 12 -10.96 -4.57 -17.21
C ARG A 12 -12.31 -4.64 -17.87
N ARG A 13 -12.89 -5.82 -17.82
CA ARG A 13 -14.28 -6.05 -18.15
C ARG A 13 -15.06 -6.29 -16.87
N PHE A 14 -16.36 -6.39 -17.02
CA PHE A 14 -17.32 -6.59 -15.94
C PHE A 14 -16.83 -7.49 -14.82
N GLY A 15 -16.83 -6.96 -13.61
CA GLY A 15 -16.54 -7.71 -12.41
C GLY A 15 -15.12 -8.25 -12.26
N ASN A 16 -14.25 -8.01 -13.24
CA ASN A 16 -12.86 -8.41 -13.11
C ASN A 16 -12.17 -7.53 -12.08
N ILE A 17 -11.48 -8.17 -11.15
CA ILE A 17 -10.64 -7.50 -10.17
C ILE A 17 -9.18 -7.64 -10.57
N MET A 18 -8.35 -6.72 -10.12
CA MET A 18 -6.90 -6.82 -10.31
C MET A 18 -6.37 -7.99 -9.49
N THR A 19 -5.55 -8.82 -10.11
CA THR A 19 -4.89 -9.94 -9.44
C THR A 19 -3.42 -9.61 -9.20
N ASP A 20 -2.77 -10.33 -8.28
CA ASP A 20 -1.36 -10.13 -8.00
C ASP A 20 -0.48 -10.29 -9.24
N GLY A 21 -0.89 -11.15 -10.18
CA GLY A 21 -0.16 -11.33 -11.43
C GLY A 21 -0.14 -10.12 -12.35
N SER A 22 -1.03 -9.15 -12.14
CA SER A 22 -1.09 -7.93 -12.95
C SER A 22 -0.44 -6.73 -12.25
N THR A 23 0.12 -6.90 -11.06
CA THR A 23 0.77 -5.83 -10.31
C THR A 23 2.24 -5.69 -10.71
N ASN A 24 2.80 -4.51 -10.52
CA ASN A 24 4.19 -4.23 -10.90
C ASN A 24 4.92 -3.29 -9.93
N THR A 25 4.30 -2.92 -8.84
CA THR A 25 4.89 -1.99 -7.86
C THR A 25 4.65 -2.52 -6.46
N VAL A 26 5.70 -2.47 -5.63
CA VAL A 26 5.65 -2.96 -4.25
C VAL A 26 5.81 -1.78 -3.29
N TYR A 27 4.98 -1.73 -2.28
CA TYR A 27 5.06 -0.74 -1.21
C TYR A 27 5.40 -1.40 0.11
N PHE A 28 6.28 -0.76 0.87
CA PHE A 28 6.63 -1.15 2.22
C PHE A 28 6.37 0.00 3.17
N SER A 29 5.99 -0.32 4.41
CA SER A 29 6.07 0.67 5.48
C SER A 29 7.51 1.05 5.75
N GLU A 30 7.80 2.34 5.98
CA GLU A 30 9.14 2.78 6.37
C GLU A 30 9.61 2.12 7.68
N LEU A 31 8.66 1.67 8.52
CA LEU A 31 8.99 0.96 9.75
C LEU A 31 9.69 -0.37 9.49
N LEU A 32 9.49 -0.96 8.32
CA LEU A 32 10.21 -2.18 7.96
C LEU A 32 11.72 -1.91 7.85
N LEU A 33 12.09 -0.79 7.22
CA LEU A 33 13.49 -0.38 7.16
C LEU A 33 14.04 -0.08 8.55
N GLN A 34 13.27 0.60 9.40
CA GLN A 34 13.71 0.99 10.73
C GLN A 34 13.85 -0.20 11.69
N ARG A 35 12.91 -1.14 11.65
CA ARG A 35 12.88 -2.27 12.59
C ARG A 35 13.64 -3.49 12.10
N CYS A 36 13.66 -3.71 10.79
CA CYS A 36 14.27 -4.89 10.18
C CYS A 36 15.12 -4.48 8.98
N PRO A 37 16.19 -3.69 9.20
CA PRO A 37 16.97 -3.11 8.10
C PRO A 37 17.59 -4.18 7.20
N MET A 38 18.06 -5.29 7.75
CA MET A 38 18.66 -6.36 6.96
C MET A 38 17.64 -7.00 6.02
N LEU A 39 16.45 -7.30 6.53
CA LEU A 39 15.36 -7.85 5.72
C LEU A 39 14.97 -6.89 4.61
N TYR A 40 14.78 -5.61 4.95
CA TYR A 40 14.43 -4.60 3.96
C TYR A 40 15.49 -4.51 2.86
N GLN A 41 16.75 -4.47 3.22
CA GLN A 41 17.84 -4.38 2.24
C GLN A 41 17.87 -5.58 1.30
N HIS A 42 17.63 -6.78 1.79
CA HIS A 42 17.55 -7.97 0.94
C HIS A 42 16.38 -7.90 -0.03
N LEU A 43 15.20 -7.51 0.47
CA LEU A 43 14.01 -7.37 -0.38
C LEU A 43 14.21 -6.29 -1.44
N ALA A 44 14.72 -5.13 -1.05
CA ALA A 44 14.95 -4.02 -1.97
C ALA A 44 15.96 -4.39 -3.06
N ARG A 45 17.02 -5.11 -2.71
CA ARG A 45 18.00 -5.59 -3.68
C ARG A 45 17.37 -6.52 -4.69
N GLU A 46 16.60 -7.50 -4.23
CA GLU A 46 15.96 -8.46 -5.12
C GLU A 46 14.96 -7.77 -6.07
N LEU A 47 14.21 -6.81 -5.56
CA LEU A 47 13.28 -6.04 -6.38
C LEU A 47 14.02 -5.21 -7.42
N THR A 48 15.12 -4.55 -7.03
CA THR A 48 15.92 -3.74 -7.93
C THR A 48 16.56 -4.57 -9.03
N VAL A 49 17.13 -5.72 -8.67
CA VAL A 49 17.75 -6.64 -9.64
C VAL A 49 16.73 -7.14 -10.67
N ASN A 50 15.51 -7.32 -10.26
CA ASN A 50 14.43 -7.79 -11.13
C ASN A 50 13.63 -6.64 -11.77
N ASN A 51 14.10 -5.41 -11.67
CA ASN A 51 13.47 -4.22 -12.25
C ASN A 51 12.03 -3.99 -11.76
N ILE A 52 11.77 -4.29 -10.50
CA ILE A 52 10.46 -4.06 -9.90
C ILE A 52 10.52 -2.77 -9.10
N CYS A 53 9.64 -1.82 -9.43
CA CYS A 53 9.52 -0.55 -8.70
C CYS A 53 9.05 -0.81 -7.27
N HIS A 54 9.65 -0.10 -6.32
CA HIS A 54 9.23 -0.20 -4.93
C HIS A 54 9.39 1.15 -4.21
N PHE A 55 8.57 1.39 -3.23
CA PHE A 55 8.54 2.64 -2.47
C PHE A 55 8.33 2.38 -0.99
N LEU A 56 8.83 3.30 -0.17
CA LEU A 56 8.56 3.32 1.26
C LEU A 56 7.42 4.27 1.56
N LEU A 57 6.44 3.80 2.31
CA LEU A 57 5.34 4.63 2.82
C LEU A 57 5.75 5.28 4.13
N LYS A 58 5.71 6.60 4.17
CA LYS A 58 6.05 7.38 5.37
C LYS A 58 4.83 7.59 6.25
N ASN A 59 5.08 7.90 7.51
CA ASN A 59 4.04 8.18 8.51
C ASN A 59 3.12 6.99 8.78
N THR A 60 3.61 5.79 8.56
CA THR A 60 2.91 4.57 8.92
C THR A 60 3.13 4.25 10.39
N LYS A 61 2.18 3.55 11.01
CA LYS A 61 2.21 3.23 12.45
C LYS A 61 2.49 1.76 12.71
N ASP A 62 2.41 0.91 11.69
CA ASP A 62 2.86 -0.49 11.75
C ASP A 62 3.36 -0.96 10.39
N ILE A 63 3.93 -2.16 10.37
CA ILE A 63 4.56 -2.72 9.16
C ILE A 63 3.56 -3.41 8.22
N TRP A 64 2.32 -3.60 8.64
CA TRP A 64 1.31 -4.35 7.89
C TRP A 64 0.57 -3.44 6.91
N CYS A 65 1.30 -2.86 5.96
CA CYS A 65 0.76 -1.80 5.10
C CYS A 65 -0.40 -2.28 4.22
N ARG A 66 -0.47 -3.55 3.90
CA ARG A 66 -1.58 -4.10 3.12
C ARG A 66 -2.93 -3.89 3.82
N ASP A 67 -2.94 -3.82 5.15
CA ASP A 67 -4.17 -3.68 5.92
C ASP A 67 -4.79 -2.29 5.79
N TYR A 68 -3.99 -1.27 5.52
CA TYR A 68 -4.47 0.12 5.46
C TYR A 68 -4.24 0.81 4.11
N MET A 69 -3.66 0.12 3.14
CA MET A 69 -3.46 0.68 1.82
C MET A 69 -4.74 0.69 0.99
N PRO A 70 -4.85 1.64 0.04
CA PRO A 70 -5.96 1.63 -0.89
C PRO A 70 -6.03 0.33 -1.70
N ILE A 71 -7.24 -0.05 -2.05
CA ILE A 71 -7.49 -1.22 -2.88
C ILE A 71 -7.57 -0.76 -4.33
N GLN A 72 -6.74 -1.34 -5.18
CA GLN A 72 -6.77 -1.04 -6.60
C GLN A 72 -7.94 -1.76 -7.27
N ILE A 73 -8.80 -1.00 -7.91
CA ILE A 73 -9.97 -1.54 -8.63
C ILE A 73 -9.81 -1.46 -10.13
N ASP A 74 -8.94 -0.59 -10.60
CA ASP A 74 -8.64 -0.43 -12.02
C ASP A 74 -7.24 0.17 -12.15
N LYS A 75 -6.70 0.21 -13.34
CA LYS A 75 -5.35 0.74 -13.60
C LYS A 75 -5.09 2.08 -12.92
N LYS A 76 -6.05 2.98 -12.96
CA LYS A 76 -5.90 4.35 -12.45
C LYS A 76 -6.87 4.69 -11.33
N GLN A 77 -7.53 3.71 -10.76
CA GLN A 77 -8.50 3.93 -9.71
C GLN A 77 -8.24 3.06 -8.50
N PHE A 78 -8.24 3.69 -7.35
CA PHE A 78 -8.07 3.04 -6.06
C PHE A 78 -9.20 3.46 -5.14
N VAL A 79 -9.60 2.57 -4.26
CA VAL A 79 -10.59 2.85 -3.23
C VAL A 79 -9.90 2.80 -1.88
N CYS A 80 -10.10 3.81 -1.08
CA CYS A 80 -9.58 3.88 0.28
C CYS A 80 -10.73 4.11 1.25
N TYR A 81 -10.69 3.44 2.38
CA TYR A 81 -11.65 3.64 3.46
C TYR A 81 -10.91 3.87 4.76
N LYS A 82 -11.61 4.45 5.73
CA LYS A 82 -11.03 4.76 7.02
C LYS A 82 -10.56 3.48 7.70
N TYR A 83 -9.27 3.44 8.03
CA TYR A 83 -8.68 2.31 8.72
C TYR A 83 -8.86 2.49 10.24
N ASN A 84 -9.79 1.75 10.80
CA ASN A 84 -10.10 1.83 12.23
C ASN A 84 -10.57 0.46 12.74
N PRO A 85 -9.68 -0.54 12.78
CA PRO A 85 -10.07 -1.90 13.14
C PRO A 85 -10.47 -2.02 14.61
N ASP A 86 -11.47 -2.85 14.89
CA ASP A 86 -12.02 -3.04 16.23
C ASP A 86 -10.97 -3.54 17.22
N TYR A 87 -10.09 -4.40 16.78
CA TYR A 87 -9.08 -5.01 17.65
C TYR A 87 -7.94 -4.06 18.05
N LEU A 88 -7.89 -2.85 17.48
CA LEU A 88 -6.87 -1.85 17.80
C LEU A 88 -7.43 -0.67 18.62
N GLN A 89 -8.59 -0.82 19.26
CA GLN A 89 -9.24 0.28 19.96
C GLN A 89 -8.75 0.52 21.39
N THR A 90 -7.91 -0.34 21.95
CA THR A 90 -7.33 -0.09 23.27
C THR A 90 -6.36 1.08 23.20
N LYS A 91 -6.16 1.76 24.34
CA LYS A 91 -5.25 2.92 24.44
C LYS A 91 -3.86 2.59 23.90
N TYR A 92 -3.37 1.39 24.16
CA TYR A 92 -2.05 0.95 23.71
C TYR A 92 -1.99 0.77 22.18
N TYR A 93 -2.97 0.07 21.61
CA TYR A 93 -2.94 -0.29 20.19
C TYR A 93 -3.44 0.82 19.26
N ARG A 94 -4.17 1.80 19.77
CA ARG A 94 -4.64 2.93 18.93
C ARG A 94 -3.51 3.67 18.24
N ARG A 95 -2.37 3.75 18.87
CA ARG A 95 -1.20 4.41 18.28
C ARG A 95 -0.60 3.65 17.10
N THR A 96 -1.04 2.41 16.85
CA THR A 96 -0.62 1.62 15.71
C THR A 96 -1.56 1.77 14.51
N ILE A 97 -2.59 2.59 14.62
CA ILE A 97 -3.53 2.86 13.54
C ILE A 97 -2.96 3.94 12.64
N THR A 98 -2.68 3.57 11.40
CA THR A 98 -2.15 4.49 10.40
C THR A 98 -3.26 5.40 9.86
N ASP A 99 -2.98 6.70 9.77
CA ASP A 99 -3.88 7.64 9.11
C ASP A 99 -3.69 7.51 7.59
N VAL A 100 -4.70 6.98 6.93
CA VAL A 100 -4.63 6.66 5.50
C VAL A 100 -4.58 7.89 4.60
N ARG A 101 -4.96 9.07 5.09
CA ARG A 101 -4.99 10.29 4.26
C ARG A 101 -3.61 10.66 3.72
N ASN A 102 -2.57 10.50 4.52
CA ASN A 102 -1.20 10.77 4.09
C ASN A 102 -0.76 9.83 2.97
N MET A 103 -1.20 8.58 3.04
CA MET A 103 -0.89 7.60 2.01
C MET A 103 -1.67 7.83 0.72
N GLU A 104 -2.91 8.25 0.82
CA GLU A 104 -3.72 8.58 -0.35
C GLU A 104 -3.01 9.61 -1.23
N TYR A 105 -2.50 10.66 -0.60
CA TYR A 105 -1.77 11.71 -1.32
C TYR A 105 -0.51 11.16 -1.98
N PHE A 106 0.29 10.41 -1.23
CA PHE A 106 1.54 9.84 -1.73
C PHE A 106 1.30 8.90 -2.92
N ILE A 107 0.35 7.99 -2.78
CA ILE A 107 0.05 7.01 -3.82
C ILE A 107 -0.54 7.69 -5.06
N SER A 108 -1.38 8.71 -4.88
CA SER A 108 -1.94 9.43 -6.02
C SER A 108 -0.87 10.11 -6.86
N LEU A 109 0.18 10.63 -6.22
CA LEU A 109 1.32 11.21 -6.93
C LEU A 109 2.15 10.14 -7.64
N GLN A 110 2.46 9.04 -6.96
CA GLN A 110 3.31 7.99 -7.50
C GLN A 110 2.67 7.23 -8.65
N GLN A 111 1.37 6.98 -8.57
CA GLN A 111 0.64 6.19 -9.55
C GLN A 111 -0.10 7.04 -10.59
N GLU A 112 -0.10 8.36 -10.44
CA GLU A 112 -0.87 9.27 -11.29
C GLU A 112 -2.32 8.79 -11.42
N CYS A 113 -2.97 8.53 -10.29
CA CYS A 113 -4.26 7.86 -10.20
C CYS A 113 -5.27 8.65 -9.40
N GLU A 114 -6.53 8.24 -9.49
CA GLU A 114 -7.63 8.76 -8.69
C GLU A 114 -7.85 7.84 -7.49
N ILE A 115 -8.01 8.44 -6.31
CA ILE A 115 -8.36 7.71 -5.10
C ILE A 115 -9.75 8.12 -4.65
N ILE A 116 -10.63 7.12 -4.54
CA ILE A 116 -11.99 7.29 -4.07
C ILE A 116 -12.00 6.97 -2.58
N SER A 117 -12.28 7.96 -1.75
CA SER A 117 -12.35 7.78 -0.31
C SER A 117 -13.77 7.43 0.11
N LEU A 118 -13.91 6.34 0.84
CA LEU A 118 -15.19 5.92 1.39
C LEU A 118 -15.16 6.10 2.90
N ASP A 119 -16.20 6.71 3.43
CA ASP A 119 -16.37 6.91 4.88
C ASP A 119 -17.30 5.83 5.42
N LEU A 120 -16.73 4.65 5.62
CA LEU A 120 -17.46 3.47 6.10
C LEU A 120 -17.27 3.26 7.60
#